data_06e853d744f80bf478d139bf0b90324b
#
_entry.id   06e853d744f80bf478d139bf0b90324b
#
_cell.length_a   1.000
_cell.length_b   1.000
_cell.length_c   1.000
_cell.angle_alpha   90.00
_cell.angle_beta   90.00
_cell.angle_gamma   90.00
#
_symmetry.space_group_name_H-M   'P 1'
#
loop_
_entity.id
_entity.type
_entity.pdbx_description
1 polymer ?
#
loop_
_entity_poly.entity_id
_entity_poly.type
_entity_poly.pdbx_seq_one_letter_code
_entity_poly.pdbx_strand_id
1 'polypeptide(L)'
;NGGTDKGDYNSAYDVMEVTDDWRAFMNRLRDERHDDDGRSMEHTLQVDYTTPIAKAHTMEMGVKYIFRDNRSNDDRYIRPNGTADEYVFDDEYSTHYRHENDILAAYLGYGLKLGKLSGRLGVRYEHTFQKIKYALGVGENFSTDFDDVVPSVSLGYRLNDAQSLRLGYNMRIYRPGIWSLNPYLDQTNPESLSQGNPN
;
A
#
# COMPACT_ATOMS: atom_id res chain seq x y z
N ASN A 1 -7.54 6.52 12.30
CA ASN A 1 -6.39 7.42 12.11
C ASN A 1 -6.52 8.09 10.75
N GLY A 2 -6.13 9.34 10.65
CA GLY A 2 -6.12 10.10 9.41
C GLY A 2 -4.91 11.04 9.38
N GLY A 3 -4.32 11.23 8.21
CA GLY A 3 -3.20 12.14 7.99
C GLY A 3 -3.36 12.88 6.66
N THR A 4 -2.75 14.05 6.55
CA THR A 4 -2.60 14.80 5.32
C THR A 4 -1.12 15.10 5.14
N ASP A 5 -0.58 14.72 3.99
CA ASP A 5 0.79 15.03 3.60
C ASP A 5 0.75 16.05 2.46
N LYS A 6 1.60 17.08 2.57
CA LYS A 6 1.86 18.06 1.53
C LYS A 6 3.36 18.15 1.31
N GLY A 7 3.79 18.01 0.08
CA GLY A 7 5.18 18.12 -0.31
C GLY A 7 5.32 18.99 -1.56
N ASP A 8 6.28 19.90 -1.55
CA ASP A 8 6.69 20.67 -2.73
C ASP A 8 8.06 20.15 -3.16
N TYR A 9 8.16 19.67 -4.38
CA TYR A 9 9.42 19.26 -4.98
C TYR A 9 9.76 20.15 -6.18
N ASN A 10 10.91 20.82 -6.13
CA ASN A 10 11.41 21.64 -7.22
C ASN A 10 12.72 21.08 -7.76
N SER A 11 12.79 20.83 -9.06
CA SER A 11 14.04 20.58 -9.76
C SER A 11 14.28 21.65 -10.82
N ALA A 12 15.34 22.44 -10.65
CA ALA A 12 15.77 23.44 -11.60
C ALA A 12 17.17 23.10 -12.11
N TYR A 13 17.35 23.14 -13.42
CA TYR A 13 18.64 22.92 -14.06
C TYR A 13 19.20 24.24 -14.59
N ASP A 14 20.31 24.69 -14.00
CA ASP A 14 21.04 25.88 -14.50
C ASP A 14 21.86 25.49 -15.73
N VAL A 15 21.59 26.16 -16.85
CA VAL A 15 22.26 25.90 -18.12
C VAL A 15 23.50 26.76 -18.21
N MET A 16 24.69 26.22 -17.95
CA MET A 16 25.95 26.85 -18.28
C MET A 16 26.18 26.87 -19.81
N GLU A 17 27.00 27.83 -20.33
CA GLU A 17 27.37 27.87 -21.75
C GLU A 17 28.01 26.54 -22.20
N VAL A 18 27.37 25.86 -23.16
CA VAL A 18 27.73 24.51 -23.60
C VAL A 18 27.67 24.44 -25.13
N THR A 19 28.40 23.50 -25.71
CA THR A 19 28.43 23.22 -27.16
C THR A 19 27.03 22.87 -27.70
N ASP A 20 26.79 23.02 -29.01
CA ASP A 20 25.49 22.86 -29.63
C ASP A 20 24.86 21.45 -29.39
N ASP A 21 25.67 20.42 -29.27
CA ASP A 21 25.20 19.07 -28.91
C ASP A 21 24.66 18.98 -27.47
N TRP A 22 25.32 19.64 -26.54
CA TRP A 22 24.85 19.78 -25.17
C TRP A 22 23.63 20.67 -25.06
N ARG A 23 23.55 21.72 -25.90
CA ARG A 23 22.37 22.57 -25.96
C ARG A 23 21.14 21.78 -26.45
N ALA A 24 21.32 20.90 -27.43
CA ALA A 24 20.26 20.00 -27.88
C ALA A 24 19.84 18.98 -26.81
N PHE A 25 20.78 18.51 -25.99
CA PHE A 25 20.51 17.65 -24.84
C PHE A 25 19.79 18.42 -23.72
N MET A 26 20.29 19.59 -23.35
CA MET A 26 19.71 20.43 -22.30
C MET A 26 18.32 20.97 -22.66
N ASN A 27 18.03 21.18 -23.95
CA ASN A 27 16.68 21.53 -24.40
C ASN A 27 15.65 20.39 -24.19
N ARG A 28 16.10 19.17 -23.86
CA ARG A 28 15.23 18.06 -23.44
C ARG A 28 15.00 18.04 -21.94
N LEU A 29 15.89 18.68 -21.17
CA LEU A 29 15.69 18.87 -19.73
C LEU A 29 14.71 20.02 -19.54
N ARG A 30 13.65 19.73 -18.81
CA ARG A 30 12.62 20.71 -18.46
C ARG A 30 12.74 21.04 -17.00
N ASP A 31 12.58 22.32 -16.66
CA ASP A 31 12.35 22.69 -15.26
C ASP A 31 10.97 22.18 -14.88
N GLU A 32 10.91 21.42 -13.82
CA GLU A 32 9.67 20.84 -13.32
C GLU A 32 9.45 21.22 -11.86
N ARG A 33 8.18 21.40 -11.53
CA ARG A 33 7.72 21.57 -10.16
C ARG A 33 6.55 20.62 -9.94
N HIS A 34 6.58 19.89 -8.85
CA HIS A 34 5.50 19.03 -8.40
C HIS A 34 4.88 19.60 -7.13
N ASP A 35 3.56 19.73 -7.12
CA ASP A 35 2.79 20.08 -5.94
C ASP A 35 1.97 18.84 -5.54
N ASP A 36 2.37 18.18 -4.45
CA ASP A 36 1.73 16.97 -3.95
C ASP A 36 0.76 17.28 -2.81
N ASP A 37 -0.49 16.85 -2.94
CA ASP A 37 -1.49 16.88 -1.85
C ASP A 37 -2.06 15.47 -1.63
N GLY A 38 -1.66 14.85 -0.52
CA GLY A 38 -2.10 13.52 -0.14
C GLY A 38 -2.99 13.54 1.09
N ARG A 39 -4.06 12.75 1.06
CA ARG A 39 -4.93 12.51 2.21
C ARG A 39 -5.17 11.03 2.39
N SER A 40 -4.91 10.54 3.61
CA SER A 40 -5.17 9.16 4.01
C SER A 40 -6.12 9.13 5.21
N MET A 41 -7.14 8.29 5.14
CA MET A 41 -8.10 8.06 6.21
C MET A 41 -8.29 6.55 6.41
N GLU A 42 -8.20 6.09 7.65
CA GLU A 42 -8.47 4.71 8.02
C GLU A 42 -9.46 4.64 9.17
N HIS A 43 -10.48 3.83 9.00
CA HIS A 43 -11.42 3.45 10.06
C HIS A 43 -11.33 1.96 10.30
N THR A 44 -11.20 1.57 11.55
CA THR A 44 -11.20 0.16 11.96
C THR A 44 -12.29 -0.08 12.98
N LEU A 45 -13.14 -1.06 12.71
CA LEU A 45 -14.09 -1.64 13.65
C LEU A 45 -13.68 -3.08 13.93
N GLN A 46 -13.55 -3.44 15.20
CA GLN A 46 -13.17 -4.80 15.60
C GLN A 46 -13.96 -5.22 16.82
N VAL A 47 -14.42 -6.45 16.80
CA VAL A 47 -15.09 -7.11 17.93
C VAL A 47 -14.39 -8.45 18.18
N ASP A 48 -13.90 -8.62 19.40
CA ASP A 48 -13.20 -9.83 19.86
C ASP A 48 -13.98 -10.47 20.98
N TYR A 49 -14.08 -11.79 20.94
CA TYR A 49 -14.65 -12.59 21.99
C TYR A 49 -13.70 -13.73 22.36
N THR A 50 -13.38 -13.83 23.64
CA THR A 50 -12.52 -14.87 24.18
C THR A 50 -13.24 -15.56 25.32
N THR A 51 -13.30 -16.87 25.30
CA THR A 51 -13.93 -17.66 26.33
C THR A 51 -13.12 -18.90 26.68
N PRO A 52 -12.95 -19.20 27.98
CA PRO A 52 -12.44 -20.50 28.42
C PRO A 52 -13.55 -21.56 28.20
N ILE A 53 -13.22 -22.57 27.40
CA ILE A 53 -14.15 -23.71 27.17
C ILE A 53 -13.89 -24.88 28.13
N ALA A 54 -12.67 -24.92 28.71
CA ALA A 54 -12.33 -25.85 29.80
C ALA A 54 -11.10 -25.30 30.54
N LYS A 55 -10.66 -25.94 31.64
CA LYS A 55 -9.54 -25.47 32.48
C LYS A 55 -8.22 -25.16 31.73
N ALA A 56 -7.99 -25.88 30.62
CA ALA A 56 -6.79 -25.76 29.83
C ALA A 56 -7.03 -25.23 28.39
N HIS A 57 -8.28 -24.92 28.06
CA HIS A 57 -8.71 -24.67 26.69
C HIS A 57 -9.37 -23.30 26.60
N THR A 58 -8.96 -22.51 25.62
CA THR A 58 -9.51 -21.18 25.36
C THR A 58 -9.90 -21.09 23.89
N MET A 59 -11.07 -20.54 23.61
CA MET A 59 -11.51 -20.21 22.27
C MET A 59 -11.52 -18.70 22.11
N GLU A 60 -11.02 -18.25 20.98
CA GLU A 60 -10.99 -16.85 20.56
C GLU A 60 -11.68 -16.73 19.21
N MET A 61 -12.52 -15.74 19.05
CA MET A 61 -13.16 -15.45 17.77
C MET A 61 -13.36 -13.94 17.64
N GLY A 62 -13.38 -13.46 16.43
CA GLY A 62 -13.64 -12.06 16.19
C GLY A 62 -13.88 -11.75 14.74
N VAL A 63 -14.37 -10.53 14.53
CA VAL A 63 -14.56 -9.92 13.24
C VAL A 63 -13.89 -8.56 13.22
N LYS A 64 -13.32 -8.21 12.09
CA LYS A 64 -12.65 -6.93 11.88
C LYS A 64 -13.03 -6.38 10.52
N TYR A 65 -13.40 -5.12 10.50
CA TYR A 65 -13.62 -4.35 9.28
C TYR A 65 -12.66 -3.16 9.27
N ILE A 66 -11.98 -2.99 8.15
CA ILE A 66 -11.09 -1.85 7.92
C ILE A 66 -11.54 -1.17 6.63
N PHE A 67 -11.78 0.11 6.73
CA PHE A 67 -12.02 0.99 5.59
C PHE A 67 -10.86 1.96 5.45
N ARG A 68 -10.27 2.04 4.26
CA ARG A 68 -9.23 3.00 3.92
C ARG A 68 -9.64 3.80 2.70
N ASP A 69 -9.48 5.12 2.79
CA ASP A 69 -9.66 6.06 1.68
C ASP A 69 -8.38 6.89 1.56
N ASN A 70 -7.63 6.64 0.49
CA ASN A 70 -6.42 7.36 0.17
C ASN A 70 -6.66 8.18 -1.09
N ARG A 71 -6.32 9.46 -1.03
CA ARG A 71 -6.35 10.38 -2.16
C ARG A 71 -4.96 10.94 -2.35
N SER A 72 -4.55 11.05 -3.59
CA SER A 72 -3.31 11.70 -3.97
C SER A 72 -3.56 12.54 -5.21
N ASN A 73 -3.16 13.79 -5.12
CA ASN A 73 -3.13 14.72 -6.22
C ASN A 73 -1.67 15.17 -6.38
N ASP A 74 -1.08 14.82 -7.50
CA ASP A 74 0.24 15.27 -7.93
C ASP A 74 0.04 16.18 -9.14
N ASP A 75 0.22 17.47 -8.94
CA ASP A 75 0.16 18.49 -9.97
C ASP A 75 1.56 18.81 -10.46
N ARG A 76 1.85 18.42 -11.69
CA ARG A 76 3.11 18.73 -12.35
C ARG A 76 3.00 20.03 -13.14
N TYR A 77 4.00 20.86 -12.98
CA TYR A 77 4.18 22.09 -13.73
C TYR A 77 5.52 22.05 -14.44
N ILE A 78 5.53 22.43 -15.70
CA ILE A 78 6.74 22.51 -16.51
C ILE A 78 7.00 23.94 -16.97
N ARG A 79 8.29 24.30 -17.10
CA ARG A 79 8.71 25.52 -17.76
C ARG A 79 9.24 25.16 -19.15
N PRO A 80 8.52 25.48 -20.21
CA PRO A 80 8.96 25.14 -21.57
C PRO A 80 10.23 25.94 -21.94
N ASN A 81 11.33 25.23 -22.20
CA ASN A 81 12.53 25.71 -22.87
C ASN A 81 13.15 27.00 -22.34
N GLY A 82 13.17 27.26 -21.03
CA GLY A 82 13.91 28.39 -20.44
C GLY A 82 13.50 29.78 -20.90
N THR A 83 12.45 29.93 -21.70
CA THR A 83 12.00 31.19 -22.29
C THR A 83 10.70 31.72 -21.67
N ALA A 84 9.99 30.91 -20.90
CA ALA A 84 8.79 31.33 -20.19
C ALA A 84 9.14 31.64 -18.72
N ASP A 85 8.74 32.83 -18.25
CA ASP A 85 8.91 33.25 -16.86
C ASP A 85 7.94 32.51 -15.92
N GLU A 86 6.96 31.76 -16.46
CA GLU A 86 5.92 31.09 -15.71
C GLU A 86 5.90 29.58 -15.95
N TYR A 87 5.61 28.82 -14.88
CA TYR A 87 5.34 27.40 -14.96
C TYR A 87 3.94 27.16 -15.53
N VAL A 88 3.84 26.23 -16.45
CA VAL A 88 2.59 25.82 -17.09
C VAL A 88 2.20 24.45 -16.54
N PHE A 89 0.94 24.29 -16.17
CA PHE A 89 0.37 23.01 -15.72
C PHE A 89 0.47 21.96 -16.84
N ASP A 90 0.96 20.79 -16.49
CA ASP A 90 1.14 19.65 -17.38
C ASP A 90 0.12 18.56 -17.01
N ASP A 91 -1.02 18.56 -17.68
CA ASP A 91 -2.11 17.63 -17.43
C ASP A 91 -1.81 16.19 -17.88
N GLU A 92 -0.88 16.01 -18.83
CA GLU A 92 -0.48 14.69 -19.33
C GLU A 92 0.27 13.89 -18.26
N TYR A 93 1.06 14.57 -17.42
CA TYR A 93 1.89 13.93 -16.40
C TYR A 93 1.45 14.23 -14.96
N SER A 94 0.42 15.03 -14.77
CA SER A 94 -0.22 15.20 -13.47
C SER A 94 -1.10 13.99 -13.16
N THR A 95 -1.21 13.62 -11.89
CA THR A 95 -1.99 12.43 -11.50
C THR A 95 -2.85 12.71 -10.29
N HIS A 96 -4.16 12.55 -10.45
CA HIS A 96 -5.12 12.60 -9.34
C HIS A 96 -5.84 11.27 -9.23
N TYR A 97 -5.71 10.60 -8.10
CA TYR A 97 -6.41 9.33 -7.89
C TYR A 97 -6.98 9.20 -6.49
N ARG A 98 -7.98 8.33 -6.37
CA ARG A 98 -8.55 7.89 -5.11
C ARG A 98 -8.51 6.37 -5.05
N HIS A 99 -7.95 5.85 -3.96
CA HIS A 99 -7.89 4.43 -3.65
C HIS A 99 -8.72 4.11 -2.41
N GLU A 100 -9.82 3.42 -2.62
CA GLU A 100 -10.69 2.88 -1.58
C GLU A 100 -10.32 1.40 -1.35
N ASN A 101 -10.18 0.99 -0.09
CA ASN A 101 -9.82 -0.36 0.28
C ASN A 101 -10.65 -0.80 1.50
N ASP A 102 -11.53 -1.76 1.28
CA ASP A 102 -12.38 -2.39 2.27
C ASP A 102 -11.85 -3.77 2.60
N ILE A 103 -11.62 -4.08 3.87
CA ILE A 103 -11.16 -5.38 4.34
C ILE A 103 -12.11 -5.89 5.41
N LEU A 104 -12.80 -6.98 5.10
CA LEU A 104 -13.61 -7.70 6.06
C LEU A 104 -12.87 -8.99 6.46
N ALA A 105 -12.66 -9.19 7.76
CA ALA A 105 -11.98 -10.35 8.28
C ALA A 105 -12.77 -11.01 9.39
N ALA A 106 -12.78 -12.33 9.39
CA ALA A 106 -13.28 -13.16 10.50
C ALA A 106 -12.19 -14.15 10.92
N TYR A 107 -12.05 -14.39 12.20
CA TYR A 107 -11.04 -15.31 12.71
C TYR A 107 -11.53 -16.15 13.86
N LEU A 108 -10.95 -17.34 13.94
CA LEU A 108 -11.16 -18.31 14.99
C LEU A 108 -9.80 -18.80 15.50
N GLY A 109 -9.63 -18.79 16.81
CA GLY A 109 -8.43 -19.25 17.50
C GLY A 109 -8.78 -20.27 18.58
N TYR A 110 -7.90 -21.22 18.76
CA TYR A 110 -7.97 -22.20 19.83
C TYR A 110 -6.63 -22.24 20.58
N GLY A 111 -6.70 -22.02 21.87
CA GLY A 111 -5.57 -22.05 22.78
C GLY A 111 -5.62 -23.27 23.71
N LEU A 112 -4.48 -23.91 23.90
CA LEU A 112 -4.27 -25.04 24.81
C LEU A 112 -3.12 -24.71 25.77
N LYS A 113 -3.33 -25.00 27.08
CA LYS A 113 -2.28 -24.86 28.09
C LYS A 113 -2.35 -26.03 29.08
N LEU A 114 -1.50 -27.03 28.86
CA LEU A 114 -1.40 -28.25 29.65
C LEU A 114 -0.04 -28.35 30.33
N GLY A 115 0.06 -27.93 31.60
CA GLY A 115 1.30 -27.99 32.34
C GLY A 115 2.46 -27.26 31.65
N LYS A 116 3.40 -28.04 31.11
CA LYS A 116 4.57 -27.53 30.37
C LYS A 116 4.32 -27.27 28.89
N LEU A 117 3.20 -27.77 28.33
CA LEU A 117 2.84 -27.61 26.94
C LEU A 117 1.87 -26.45 26.76
N SER A 118 2.13 -25.59 25.80
CA SER A 118 1.22 -24.55 25.32
C SER A 118 1.08 -24.64 23.81
N GLY A 119 -0.13 -24.46 23.31
CA GLY A 119 -0.40 -24.46 21.88
C GLY A 119 -1.44 -23.41 21.52
N ARG A 120 -1.33 -22.84 20.33
CA ARG A 120 -2.36 -21.99 19.73
C ARG A 120 -2.49 -22.33 18.27
N LEU A 121 -3.72 -22.56 17.84
CA LEU A 121 -4.11 -22.73 16.45
C LEU A 121 -5.01 -21.56 16.09
N GLY A 122 -4.86 -21.02 14.92
CA GLY A 122 -5.71 -19.95 14.43
C GLY A 122 -5.95 -20.06 12.93
N VAL A 123 -7.10 -19.62 12.51
CA VAL A 123 -7.42 -19.39 11.10
C VAL A 123 -8.10 -18.03 10.99
N ARG A 124 -7.71 -17.28 9.99
CA ARG A 124 -8.32 -16.01 9.64
C ARG A 124 -8.70 -16.04 8.16
N TYR A 125 -9.93 -15.69 7.88
CA TYR A 125 -10.41 -15.42 6.54
C TYR A 125 -10.49 -13.92 6.35
N GLU A 126 -10.00 -13.44 5.22
CA GLU A 126 -10.11 -12.04 4.82
C GLU A 126 -10.68 -11.93 3.41
N HIS A 127 -11.66 -11.06 3.25
CA HIS A 127 -12.13 -10.57 1.97
C HIS A 127 -11.68 -9.13 1.83
N THR A 128 -10.91 -8.83 0.79
CA THR A 128 -10.40 -7.49 0.49
C THR A 128 -11.01 -7.01 -0.82
N PHE A 129 -11.66 -5.86 -0.79
CA PHE A 129 -12.15 -5.17 -1.97
C PHE A 129 -11.37 -3.89 -2.18
N GLN A 130 -10.83 -3.68 -3.38
CA GLN A 130 -10.09 -2.49 -3.76
C GLN A 130 -10.73 -1.81 -4.95
N LYS A 131 -10.79 -0.48 -4.90
CA LYS A 131 -11.30 0.35 -5.98
C LYS A 131 -10.41 1.55 -6.17
N ILE A 132 -9.95 1.74 -7.40
CA ILE A 132 -9.11 2.86 -7.79
C ILE A 132 -9.82 3.66 -8.87
N LYS A 133 -9.85 4.98 -8.66
CA LYS A 133 -10.41 5.95 -9.59
C LYS A 133 -9.39 7.01 -9.87
N TYR A 134 -9.09 7.21 -11.13
CA TYR A 134 -8.29 8.32 -11.62
C TYR A 134 -9.22 9.44 -12.10
N ALA A 135 -8.99 10.64 -11.61
CA ALA A 135 -9.65 11.86 -12.06
C ALA A 135 -8.82 12.59 -13.10
N LEU A 136 -7.50 12.44 -13.04
CA LEU A 136 -6.53 13.00 -13.98
C LEU A 136 -5.32 12.07 -14.08
N GLY A 137 -4.67 12.05 -15.25
CA GLY A 137 -3.40 11.39 -15.49
C GLY A 137 -3.51 9.97 -16.02
N VAL A 138 -2.34 9.35 -16.08
CA VAL A 138 -2.11 8.05 -16.71
C VAL A 138 -2.47 6.90 -15.78
N GLY A 139 -3.70 6.47 -15.81
CA GLY A 139 -4.19 5.33 -15.06
C GLY A 139 -5.60 4.96 -15.46
N GLU A 140 -5.96 3.71 -15.27
CA GLU A 140 -7.30 3.23 -15.56
C GLU A 140 -8.07 2.99 -14.25
N ASN A 141 -9.37 3.30 -14.29
CA ASN A 141 -10.26 2.98 -13.19
C ASN A 141 -10.45 1.47 -13.13
N PHE A 142 -10.17 0.88 -12.00
CA PHE A 142 -10.38 -0.55 -11.82
C PHE A 142 -10.85 -0.88 -10.41
N SER A 143 -11.41 -2.07 -10.27
CA SER A 143 -11.74 -2.67 -8.98
C SER A 143 -11.33 -4.13 -9.00
N THR A 144 -10.88 -4.62 -7.86
CA THR A 144 -10.49 -6.01 -7.69
C THR A 144 -10.83 -6.47 -6.28
N ASP A 145 -11.04 -7.76 -6.11
CA ASP A 145 -11.29 -8.38 -4.82
C ASP A 145 -10.47 -9.65 -4.66
N PHE A 146 -10.13 -9.98 -3.44
CA PHE A 146 -9.34 -11.17 -3.10
C PHE A 146 -9.91 -11.81 -1.85
N ASP A 147 -9.85 -13.15 -1.83
CA ASP A 147 -10.18 -13.97 -0.69
C ASP A 147 -8.92 -14.66 -0.18
N ASP A 148 -8.62 -14.47 1.09
CA ASP A 148 -7.44 -15.04 1.71
C ASP A 148 -7.79 -15.87 2.95
N VAL A 149 -7.16 -17.04 3.08
CA VAL A 149 -7.22 -17.86 4.29
C VAL A 149 -5.83 -17.95 4.90
N VAL A 150 -5.70 -17.48 6.13
CA VAL A 150 -4.43 -17.31 6.82
C VAL A 150 -4.39 -18.21 8.05
N PRO A 151 -3.80 -19.40 7.97
CA PRO A 151 -3.58 -20.27 9.11
C PRO A 151 -2.40 -19.78 9.95
N SER A 152 -2.47 -20.03 11.25
CA SER A 152 -1.40 -19.81 12.20
C SER A 152 -1.33 -20.96 13.21
N VAL A 153 -0.11 -21.35 13.55
CA VAL A 153 0.16 -22.40 14.55
C VAL A 153 1.32 -21.94 15.43
N SER A 154 1.17 -22.06 16.71
CA SER A 154 2.29 -21.92 17.64
C SER A 154 2.23 -23.01 18.73
N LEU A 155 3.38 -23.62 18.97
CA LEU A 155 3.58 -24.62 20.02
C LEU A 155 4.73 -24.19 20.90
N GLY A 156 4.57 -24.31 22.18
CA GLY A 156 5.59 -24.03 23.18
C GLY A 156 5.70 -25.17 24.19
N TYR A 157 6.90 -25.61 24.47
CA TYR A 157 7.17 -26.60 25.51
C TYR A 157 8.25 -26.09 26.47
N ARG A 158 7.92 -26.03 27.74
CA ARG A 158 8.85 -25.61 28.81
C ARG A 158 9.59 -26.83 29.30
N LEU A 159 10.88 -26.92 29.00
CA LEU A 159 11.77 -28.01 29.43
C LEU A 159 12.00 -27.93 30.94
N ASN A 160 12.41 -26.76 31.40
CA ASN A 160 12.65 -26.40 32.79
C ASN A 160 12.42 -24.89 32.98
N ASP A 161 12.75 -24.34 34.16
CA ASP A 161 12.51 -22.93 34.46
C ASP A 161 13.40 -21.96 33.64
N ALA A 162 14.52 -22.44 33.13
CA ALA A 162 15.45 -21.66 32.32
C ALA A 162 15.34 -21.88 30.81
N GLN A 163 14.65 -22.94 30.36
CA GLN A 163 14.67 -23.36 28.96
C GLN A 163 13.25 -23.66 28.42
N SER A 164 12.96 -23.15 27.24
CA SER A 164 11.74 -23.45 26.51
C SER A 164 12.00 -23.61 25.02
N LEU A 165 11.26 -24.51 24.39
CA LEU A 165 11.21 -24.68 22.94
C LEU A 165 9.95 -24.01 22.41
N ARG A 166 10.06 -23.35 21.25
CA ARG A 166 8.90 -22.77 20.55
C ARG A 166 8.99 -23.11 19.05
N LEU A 167 7.87 -23.54 18.51
CA LEU A 167 7.66 -23.76 17.09
C LEU A 167 6.51 -22.88 16.65
N GLY A 168 6.66 -22.14 15.56
CA GLY A 168 5.61 -21.30 15.02
C GLY A 168 5.55 -21.38 13.50
N TYR A 169 4.34 -21.37 12.97
CA TYR A 169 4.03 -21.20 11.56
C TYR A 169 2.98 -20.09 11.44
N ASN A 170 3.30 -19.06 10.67
CA ASN A 170 2.39 -17.98 10.37
C ASN A 170 2.43 -17.66 8.89
N MET A 171 1.29 -17.69 8.25
CA MET A 171 1.11 -17.16 6.92
C MET A 171 0.84 -15.66 7.00
N ARG A 172 1.30 -14.90 6.00
CA ARG A 172 1.04 -13.46 5.91
C ARG A 172 0.50 -13.13 4.53
N ILE A 173 -0.49 -12.25 4.49
CA ILE A 173 -1.02 -11.72 3.25
C ILE A 173 -0.09 -10.58 2.80
N TYR A 174 0.38 -10.66 1.56
CA TYR A 174 1.02 -9.54 0.88
C TYR A 174 0.00 -8.92 -0.07
N ARG A 175 -0.36 -7.66 0.17
CA ARG A 175 -1.25 -6.92 -0.71
C ARG A 175 -0.43 -6.08 -1.66
N PRO A 176 -0.57 -6.27 -2.98
CA PRO A 176 0.13 -5.42 -3.94
C PRO A 176 -0.35 -3.97 -3.81
N GLY A 177 0.58 -3.06 -3.96
CA GLY A 177 0.30 -1.62 -3.99
C GLY A 177 -0.31 -1.19 -5.32
N ILE A 178 -0.78 0.06 -5.39
CA ILE A 178 -1.45 0.66 -6.55
C ILE A 178 -0.63 0.48 -7.84
N TRP A 179 0.67 0.72 -7.78
CA TRP A 179 1.57 0.60 -8.94
C TRP A 179 1.64 -0.82 -9.51
N SER A 180 1.55 -1.83 -8.64
CA SER A 180 1.55 -3.23 -9.09
C SER A 180 0.23 -3.66 -9.70
N LEU A 181 -0.85 -2.95 -9.40
CA LEU A 181 -2.21 -3.25 -9.87
C LEU A 181 -2.66 -2.37 -11.03
N ASN A 182 -2.01 -1.22 -11.26
CA ASN A 182 -2.40 -0.30 -12.33
C ASN A 182 -2.16 -0.92 -13.70
N PRO A 183 -3.20 -1.17 -14.50
CA PRO A 183 -3.06 -1.79 -15.83
C PRO A 183 -2.46 -0.85 -16.88
N TYR A 184 -2.24 0.42 -16.55
CA TYR A 184 -1.63 1.38 -17.44
C TYR A 184 -0.19 0.98 -17.79
N LEU A 185 0.14 1.05 -19.07
CA LEU A 185 1.51 0.84 -19.57
C LEU A 185 2.29 2.14 -19.44
N ASP A 186 3.14 2.21 -18.41
CA ASP A 186 4.06 3.33 -18.24
C ASP A 186 5.19 3.27 -19.27
N GLN A 187 5.25 4.29 -20.11
CA GLN A 187 6.24 4.48 -21.18
C GLN A 187 7.12 5.71 -20.93
N THR A 188 7.12 6.24 -19.74
CA THR A 188 7.91 7.44 -19.37
C THR A 188 9.41 7.23 -19.60
N ASN A 189 9.88 6.00 -19.39
CA ASN A 189 11.22 5.59 -19.80
C ASN A 189 11.14 4.61 -20.99
N PRO A 190 11.54 5.02 -22.20
CA PRO A 190 11.50 4.15 -23.38
C PRO A 190 12.32 2.87 -23.27
N GLU A 191 13.32 2.85 -22.37
CA GLU A 191 14.19 1.69 -22.14
C GLU A 191 13.59 0.72 -21.10
N SER A 192 12.56 1.14 -20.37
CA SER A 192 11.94 0.33 -19.30
C SER A 192 10.44 0.56 -19.25
N LEU A 193 9.70 -0.35 -19.87
CA LEU A 193 8.24 -0.35 -19.82
C LEU A 193 7.77 -1.03 -18.53
N SER A 194 6.80 -0.45 -17.85
CA SER A 194 6.20 -0.98 -16.63
C SER A 194 4.67 -1.04 -16.76
N GLN A 195 4.09 -2.17 -16.36
CA GLN A 195 2.64 -2.35 -16.34
C GLN A 195 2.25 -3.19 -15.13
N GLY A 196 1.26 -2.75 -14.37
CA GLY A 196 0.69 -3.53 -13.29
C GLY A 196 -0.32 -4.56 -13.79
N ASN A 197 -0.61 -5.55 -12.94
CA ASN A 197 -1.62 -6.57 -13.21
C ASN A 197 -2.70 -6.53 -12.11
N PRO A 198 -3.95 -6.12 -12.41
CA PRO A 198 -5.03 -6.06 -11.44
C PRO A 198 -5.66 -7.43 -11.09
N ASN A 199 -5.27 -8.53 -11.78
CA ASN A 199 -5.82 -9.88 -11.62
C ASN A 199 -4.96 -10.78 -10.74
#